data_e344e7e3fc84ba97ef8b9d399980b885
#
_entry.id   e344e7e3fc84ba97ef8b9d399980b885
#
_cell.length_a   1.000
_cell.length_b   1.000
_cell.length_c   1.000
_cell.angle_alpha   90.00
_cell.angle_beta   90.00
_cell.angle_gamma   90.00
#
_symmetry.space_group_name_H-M   'P 1'
#
loop_
_entity.id
_entity.type
_entity.pdbx_description
1 polymer ?
#
loop_
_entity_poly.entity_id
_entity_poly.type
_entity_poly.pdbx_seq_one_letter_code
_entity_poly.pdbx_strand_id
1 'polypeptide(L)'
;MKIKTLLLFSALTSAVTVNSQDKNKTTMNPFFETYTTPYQVPPFDLIKNEHFKPAILEGIKKQEAEINAIVSNKQKPTFDNTVLAMENSGKLLARVSTVFYNMNSANTNEEIQAIAKELAPKLSAHNDNIYLNDALFKRVKVVWDNQK
;
A
#
# COMPACT_ATOMS: atom_id res chain seq x y z
N MET A 1 20.26 -0.37 83.59
CA MET A 1 19.64 0.38 82.49
C MET A 1 19.96 -0.39 81.23
N LYS A 2 18.96 -1.16 80.67
CA LYS A 2 19.16 -2.05 79.55
C LYS A 2 18.52 -1.41 78.29
N ILE A 3 19.34 -1.03 77.33
CA ILE A 3 18.91 -0.46 76.03
C ILE A 3 18.63 -1.63 75.14
N LYS A 4 17.35 -1.79 74.65
CA LYS A 4 16.96 -2.77 73.65
C LYS A 4 17.13 -2.13 72.30
N THR A 5 18.08 -2.63 71.54
CA THR A 5 18.26 -2.30 70.08
C THR A 5 17.20 -2.98 69.24
N LEU A 6 16.33 -2.20 68.61
CA LEU A 6 15.29 -2.66 67.68
C LEU A 6 15.86 -2.64 66.29
N LEU A 7 16.10 -3.85 65.72
CA LEU A 7 16.49 -4.02 64.31
C LEU A 7 15.26 -3.94 63.42
N LEU A 8 15.13 -2.86 62.66
CA LEU A 8 14.14 -2.75 61.57
C LEU A 8 14.66 -3.52 60.32
N PHE A 9 14.02 -4.61 60.01
CA PHE A 9 14.21 -5.30 58.71
C PHE A 9 13.36 -4.61 57.67
N SER A 10 13.99 -3.83 56.76
CA SER A 10 13.37 -3.25 55.62
C SER A 10 13.33 -4.30 54.48
N ALA A 11 12.19 -4.91 54.24
CA ALA A 11 11.96 -5.78 53.10
C ALA A 11 11.78 -4.94 51.85
N LEU A 12 12.78 -4.94 50.96
CA LEU A 12 12.74 -4.29 49.64
C LEU A 12 11.97 -5.22 48.70
N THR A 13 10.67 -4.98 48.53
CA THR A 13 9.87 -5.65 47.50
C THR A 13 10.14 -5.02 46.13
N SER A 14 10.99 -5.66 45.34
CA SER A 14 11.18 -5.31 43.94
C SER A 14 9.90 -5.62 43.17
N ALA A 15 9.13 -4.61 42.84
CA ALA A 15 8.01 -4.73 41.89
C ALA A 15 8.57 -4.96 40.49
N VAL A 16 8.49 -6.21 40.01
CA VAL A 16 8.73 -6.53 38.63
C VAL A 16 7.53 -5.99 37.81
N THR A 17 7.72 -4.82 37.21
CA THR A 17 6.79 -4.32 36.21
C THR A 17 6.88 -5.24 34.96
N VAL A 18 5.96 -6.18 34.88
CA VAL A 18 5.72 -6.92 33.62
C VAL A 18 5.21 -5.89 32.60
N ASN A 19 6.10 -5.49 31.72
CA ASN A 19 5.77 -4.62 30.59
C ASN A 19 4.87 -5.47 29.66
N SER A 20 3.55 -5.31 29.81
CA SER A 20 2.58 -5.87 28.85
C SER A 20 2.85 -5.20 27.50
N GLN A 21 3.61 -5.87 26.67
CA GLN A 21 3.77 -5.45 25.28
C GLN A 21 2.37 -5.34 24.68
N ASP A 22 2.08 -4.14 24.26
CA ASP A 22 0.84 -3.69 23.63
C ASP A 22 0.51 -4.61 22.44
N LYS A 23 -0.40 -5.57 22.65
CA LYS A 23 -0.88 -6.50 21.60
C LYS A 23 -1.75 -5.78 20.56
N ASN A 24 -1.77 -4.47 20.57
CA ASN A 24 -2.57 -3.63 19.68
C ASN A 24 -1.70 -2.78 18.75
N LYS A 25 -0.51 -3.25 18.39
CA LYS A 25 0.17 -2.71 17.23
C LYS A 25 -0.59 -3.25 16.01
N THR A 26 -1.59 -2.50 15.55
CA THR A 26 -2.15 -2.66 14.20
C THR A 26 -0.94 -2.67 13.27
N THR A 27 -0.53 -3.86 12.84
CA THR A 27 0.63 -3.98 11.93
C THR A 27 0.22 -3.28 10.65
N MET A 28 0.78 -2.09 10.45
CA MET A 28 0.51 -1.29 9.26
C MET A 28 0.83 -2.15 8.03
N ASN A 29 -0.06 -2.13 7.04
CA ASN A 29 0.13 -2.94 5.85
C ASN A 29 1.44 -2.56 5.16
N PRO A 30 2.40 -3.48 4.99
CA PRO A 30 3.72 -3.17 4.46
C PRO A 30 3.71 -2.51 3.08
N PHE A 31 2.66 -2.72 2.30
CA PHE A 31 2.51 -2.09 0.99
C PHE A 31 2.28 -0.57 1.04
N PHE A 32 1.91 -0.01 2.18
CA PHE A 32 1.70 1.43 2.33
C PHE A 32 2.97 2.16 2.76
N GLU A 33 4.01 1.41 3.12
CA GLU A 33 5.29 1.95 3.54
C GLU A 33 6.31 2.00 2.39
N THR A 34 7.31 2.85 2.55
CA THR A 34 8.50 2.81 1.70
C THR A 34 9.38 1.66 2.15
N TYR A 35 9.77 0.80 1.21
CA TYR A 35 10.64 -0.32 1.56
C TYR A 35 12.05 0.17 1.89
N THR A 36 12.53 -0.22 3.07
CA THR A 36 13.89 0.07 3.56
C THR A 36 14.85 -1.10 3.39
N THR A 37 14.40 -2.16 2.77
CA THR A 37 15.17 -3.35 2.41
C THR A 37 16.24 -3.02 1.36
N PRO A 38 17.34 -3.77 1.29
CA PRO A 38 18.32 -3.62 0.22
C PRO A 38 17.66 -3.68 -1.16
N TYR A 39 18.03 -2.76 -2.04
CA TYR A 39 17.47 -2.64 -3.40
C TYR A 39 15.95 -2.42 -3.45
N GLN A 40 15.33 -2.03 -2.35
CA GLN A 40 13.87 -1.84 -2.21
C GLN A 40 13.07 -3.11 -2.57
N VAL A 41 13.63 -4.28 -2.29
CA VAL A 41 12.94 -5.57 -2.44
C VAL A 41 11.73 -5.59 -1.48
N PRO A 42 10.55 -6.09 -1.90
CA PRO A 42 9.41 -6.22 -0.99
C PRO A 42 9.78 -7.01 0.28
N PRO A 43 9.37 -6.54 1.47
CA PRO A 43 9.66 -7.24 2.73
C PRO A 43 8.77 -8.48 2.87
N PHE A 44 9.13 -9.56 2.16
CA PHE A 44 8.32 -10.78 2.08
C PHE A 44 8.07 -11.45 3.43
N ASP A 45 8.95 -11.25 4.40
CA ASP A 45 8.83 -11.71 5.78
C ASP A 45 7.70 -11.00 6.55
N LEU A 46 7.31 -9.79 6.14
CA LEU A 46 6.24 -9.00 6.73
C LEU A 46 4.94 -9.07 5.94
N ILE A 47 5.01 -9.45 4.65
CA ILE A 47 3.83 -9.50 3.77
C ILE A 47 3.03 -10.79 4.06
N LYS A 48 1.71 -10.62 4.30
CA LYS A 48 0.76 -11.70 4.50
C LYS A 48 -0.35 -11.62 3.44
N ASN A 49 -1.07 -12.72 3.23
CA ASN A 49 -2.17 -12.77 2.26
C ASN A 49 -3.23 -11.69 2.53
N GLU A 50 -3.57 -11.45 3.79
CA GLU A 50 -4.53 -10.43 4.23
C GLU A 50 -4.15 -8.99 3.80
N HIS A 51 -2.89 -8.72 3.49
CA HIS A 51 -2.40 -7.40 3.10
C HIS A 51 -2.72 -7.06 1.63
N PHE A 52 -2.87 -8.05 0.76
CA PHE A 52 -3.02 -7.83 -0.68
C PHE A 52 -4.32 -7.12 -1.05
N LYS A 53 -5.46 -7.65 -0.59
CA LYS A 53 -6.77 -7.09 -0.95
C LYS A 53 -6.91 -5.61 -0.59
N PRO A 54 -6.68 -5.18 0.66
CA PRO A 54 -6.80 -3.77 1.01
C PRO A 54 -5.80 -2.89 0.27
N ALA A 55 -4.58 -3.38 0.00
CA ALA A 55 -3.57 -2.61 -0.71
C ALA A 55 -3.89 -2.45 -2.20
N ILE A 56 -4.44 -3.47 -2.86
CA ILE A 56 -4.90 -3.38 -4.25
C ILE A 56 -6.09 -2.43 -4.37
N LEU A 57 -7.08 -2.52 -3.47
CA LEU A 57 -8.23 -1.62 -3.48
C LEU A 57 -7.84 -0.15 -3.25
N GLU A 58 -6.91 0.10 -2.34
CA GLU A 58 -6.37 1.46 -2.14
C GLU A 58 -5.54 1.91 -3.34
N GLY A 59 -4.81 1.00 -3.98
CA GLY A 59 -4.07 1.27 -5.21
C GLY A 59 -4.99 1.69 -6.36
N ILE A 60 -6.11 1.01 -6.56
CA ILE A 60 -7.17 1.37 -7.53
C ILE A 60 -7.68 2.79 -7.24
N LYS A 61 -8.10 3.03 -6.00
CA LYS A 61 -8.64 4.33 -5.57
C LYS A 61 -7.65 5.49 -5.80
N LYS A 62 -6.36 5.28 -5.48
CA LYS A 62 -5.32 6.29 -5.71
C LYS A 62 -5.13 6.57 -7.19
N GLN A 63 -5.05 5.53 -8.02
CA GLN A 63 -4.89 5.72 -9.45
C GLN A 63 -6.10 6.41 -10.08
N GLU A 64 -7.33 6.09 -9.65
CA GLU A 64 -8.54 6.82 -10.08
C GLU A 64 -8.45 8.30 -9.75
N ALA A 65 -7.98 8.66 -8.56
CA ALA A 65 -7.79 10.05 -8.17
C ALA A 65 -6.72 10.75 -9.03
N GLU A 66 -5.62 10.07 -9.32
CA GLU A 66 -4.54 10.56 -10.19
C GLU A 66 -5.02 10.79 -11.63
N ILE A 67 -5.76 9.84 -12.21
CA ILE A 67 -6.37 9.98 -13.54
C ILE A 67 -7.40 11.12 -13.56
N ASN A 68 -8.24 11.22 -12.54
CA ASN A 68 -9.20 12.31 -12.42
C ASN A 68 -8.51 13.69 -12.33
N ALA A 69 -7.35 13.79 -11.66
CA ALA A 69 -6.56 15.01 -11.62
C ALA A 69 -6.02 15.40 -13.01
N ILE A 70 -5.58 14.43 -13.80
CA ILE A 70 -5.15 14.65 -15.19
C ILE A 70 -6.33 15.16 -16.02
N VAL A 71 -7.47 14.47 -15.98
CA VAL A 71 -8.64 14.78 -16.77
C VAL A 71 -9.22 16.16 -16.43
N SER A 72 -9.25 16.51 -15.14
CA SER A 72 -9.79 17.79 -14.65
C SER A 72 -8.82 18.98 -14.76
N ASN A 73 -7.58 18.77 -15.18
CA ASN A 73 -6.58 19.81 -15.32
C ASN A 73 -7.01 20.84 -16.38
N LYS A 74 -7.14 22.10 -15.98
CA LYS A 74 -7.59 23.21 -16.84
C LYS A 74 -6.50 23.74 -17.78
N GLN A 75 -5.24 23.38 -17.57
CA GLN A 75 -4.16 23.79 -18.43
C GLN A 75 -4.24 23.05 -19.79
N LYS A 76 -3.70 23.70 -20.85
CA LYS A 76 -3.56 23.04 -22.15
C LYS A 76 -2.81 21.72 -21.99
N PRO A 77 -3.29 20.62 -22.62
CA PRO A 77 -2.59 19.34 -22.57
C PRO A 77 -1.18 19.46 -23.15
N THR A 78 -0.21 18.95 -22.37
CA THR A 78 1.18 18.78 -22.75
C THR A 78 1.62 17.35 -22.50
N PHE A 79 2.78 16.97 -23.03
CA PHE A 79 3.37 15.67 -22.74
C PHE A 79 3.48 15.44 -21.23
N ASP A 80 4.03 16.41 -20.49
CA ASP A 80 4.26 16.28 -19.05
C ASP A 80 2.98 16.17 -18.23
N ASN A 81 1.99 17.05 -18.47
CA ASN A 81 0.77 17.10 -17.67
C ASN A 81 -0.31 16.11 -18.12
N THR A 82 -0.01 15.29 -19.14
CA THR A 82 -0.96 14.30 -19.67
C THR A 82 -0.29 12.92 -19.79
N VAL A 83 0.67 12.74 -20.72
CA VAL A 83 1.26 11.43 -20.99
C VAL A 83 2.18 10.99 -19.86
N LEU A 84 3.11 11.83 -19.45
CA LEU A 84 4.04 11.53 -18.36
C LEU A 84 3.30 11.43 -17.02
N ALA A 85 2.29 12.26 -16.79
CA ALA A 85 1.44 12.17 -15.60
C ALA A 85 0.66 10.83 -15.56
N MET A 86 0.14 10.36 -16.70
CA MET A 86 -0.53 9.07 -16.82
C MET A 86 0.43 7.90 -16.57
N GLU A 87 1.63 7.93 -17.15
CA GLU A 87 2.68 6.92 -16.94
C GLU A 87 3.12 6.85 -15.47
N ASN A 88 3.15 7.99 -14.77
CA ASN A 88 3.48 8.05 -13.36
C ASN A 88 2.33 7.69 -12.42
N SER A 89 1.12 7.46 -12.92
CA SER A 89 -0.04 7.07 -12.12
C SER A 89 -0.01 5.59 -11.73
N GLY A 90 -0.73 5.23 -10.68
CA GLY A 90 -0.95 3.84 -10.27
C GLY A 90 0.29 3.13 -9.69
N LYS A 91 1.31 3.82 -9.25
CA LYS A 91 2.54 3.22 -8.71
C LYS A 91 2.30 2.25 -7.55
N LEU A 92 1.35 2.58 -6.66
CA LEU A 92 0.98 1.67 -5.58
C LEU A 92 0.32 0.41 -6.12
N LEU A 93 -0.65 0.55 -7.03
CA LEU A 93 -1.35 -0.58 -7.64
C LEU A 93 -0.38 -1.50 -8.38
N ALA A 94 0.50 -0.94 -9.20
CA ALA A 94 1.52 -1.68 -9.92
C ALA A 94 2.43 -2.47 -8.99
N ARG A 95 2.95 -1.81 -7.92
CA ARG A 95 3.83 -2.45 -6.93
C ARG A 95 3.15 -3.64 -6.24
N VAL A 96 1.93 -3.45 -5.75
CA VAL A 96 1.20 -4.50 -5.04
C VAL A 96 0.80 -5.62 -5.98
N SER A 97 0.28 -5.29 -7.17
CA SER A 97 -0.14 -6.28 -8.16
C SER A 97 1.02 -7.16 -8.64
N THR A 98 2.20 -6.56 -8.86
CA THR A 98 3.39 -7.33 -9.23
C THR A 98 3.74 -8.38 -8.18
N VAL A 99 3.76 -8.00 -6.90
CA VAL A 99 4.05 -8.96 -5.81
C VAL A 99 2.93 -10.00 -5.72
N PHE A 100 1.66 -9.58 -5.79
CA PHE A 100 0.52 -10.47 -5.68
C PHE A 100 0.50 -11.54 -6.77
N TYR A 101 0.65 -11.15 -8.04
CA TYR A 101 0.60 -12.11 -9.13
C TYR A 101 1.83 -13.03 -9.17
N ASN A 102 3.00 -12.57 -8.75
CA ASN A 102 4.17 -13.42 -8.58
C ASN A 102 3.92 -14.47 -7.48
N MET A 103 3.38 -14.08 -6.33
CA MET A 103 3.01 -15.01 -5.27
C MET A 103 1.92 -15.99 -5.72
N ASN A 104 0.89 -15.50 -6.42
CA ASN A 104 -0.17 -16.36 -6.95
C ASN A 104 0.34 -17.39 -7.97
N SER A 105 1.39 -17.07 -8.72
CA SER A 105 1.98 -17.98 -9.72
C SER A 105 2.97 -18.96 -9.12
N ALA A 106 3.83 -18.52 -8.19
CA ALA A 106 4.97 -19.31 -7.69
C ALA A 106 4.70 -20.00 -6.35
N ASN A 107 3.81 -19.44 -5.53
CA ASN A 107 3.52 -19.94 -4.16
C ASN A 107 2.06 -19.71 -3.80
N THR A 108 1.14 -20.20 -4.64
CA THR A 108 -0.29 -20.00 -4.44
C THR A 108 -0.86 -20.86 -3.31
N ASN A 109 -1.98 -20.41 -2.76
CA ASN A 109 -2.82 -21.16 -1.83
C ASN A 109 -4.29 -20.75 -2.04
N GLU A 110 -5.21 -21.44 -1.35
CA GLU A 110 -6.65 -21.21 -1.51
C GLU A 110 -7.06 -19.76 -1.20
N GLU A 111 -6.43 -19.13 -0.21
CA GLU A 111 -6.71 -17.74 0.17
C GLU A 111 -6.27 -16.77 -0.93
N ILE A 112 -5.05 -16.92 -1.47
CA ILE A 112 -4.55 -16.10 -2.58
C ILE A 112 -5.45 -16.27 -3.81
N GLN A 113 -5.88 -17.50 -4.13
CA GLN A 113 -6.78 -17.77 -5.25
C GLN A 113 -8.16 -17.13 -5.06
N ALA A 114 -8.71 -17.17 -3.84
CA ALA A 114 -9.97 -16.50 -3.51
C ALA A 114 -9.87 -14.98 -3.68
N ILE A 115 -8.76 -14.37 -3.21
CA ILE A 115 -8.47 -12.96 -3.40
C ILE A 115 -8.36 -12.62 -4.90
N ALA A 116 -7.63 -13.43 -5.67
CA ALA A 116 -7.48 -13.24 -7.11
C ALA A 116 -8.83 -13.27 -7.83
N LYS A 117 -9.68 -14.24 -7.51
CA LYS A 117 -11.03 -14.36 -8.08
C LYS A 117 -11.92 -13.15 -7.76
N GLU A 118 -11.83 -12.63 -6.52
CA GLU A 118 -12.61 -11.45 -6.11
C GLU A 118 -12.11 -10.17 -6.80
N LEU A 119 -10.80 -10.02 -6.96
CA LEU A 119 -10.19 -8.79 -7.47
C LEU A 119 -10.18 -8.71 -9.00
N ALA A 120 -10.19 -9.83 -9.71
CA ALA A 120 -10.12 -9.86 -11.17
C ALA A 120 -11.17 -8.94 -11.85
N PRO A 121 -12.47 -9.00 -11.54
CA PRO A 121 -13.45 -8.11 -12.17
C PRO A 121 -13.25 -6.64 -11.79
N LYS A 122 -12.76 -6.34 -10.58
CA LYS A 122 -12.50 -4.96 -10.13
C LYS A 122 -11.31 -4.36 -10.88
N LEU A 123 -10.25 -5.11 -11.07
CA LEU A 123 -9.07 -4.70 -11.83
C LEU A 123 -9.39 -4.53 -13.31
N SER A 124 -10.21 -5.42 -13.90
CA SER A 124 -10.67 -5.28 -15.27
C SER A 124 -11.49 -4.00 -15.45
N ALA A 125 -12.51 -3.79 -14.63
CA ALA A 125 -13.33 -2.58 -14.66
C ALA A 125 -12.50 -1.31 -14.46
N HIS A 126 -11.50 -1.35 -13.56
CA HIS A 126 -10.60 -0.22 -13.34
C HIS A 126 -9.77 0.11 -14.59
N ASN A 127 -9.22 -0.90 -15.26
CA ASN A 127 -8.49 -0.71 -16.51
C ASN A 127 -9.41 -0.15 -17.61
N ASP A 128 -10.61 -0.70 -17.75
CA ASP A 128 -11.59 -0.21 -18.73
C ASP A 128 -11.96 1.26 -18.47
N ASN A 129 -12.15 1.65 -17.20
CA ASN A 129 -12.42 3.03 -16.82
C ASN A 129 -11.31 4.01 -17.17
N ILE A 130 -10.06 3.56 -17.27
CA ILE A 130 -8.93 4.39 -17.70
C ILE A 130 -8.83 4.41 -19.23
N TYR A 131 -8.79 3.23 -19.87
CA TYR A 131 -8.54 3.13 -21.32
C TYR A 131 -9.72 3.57 -22.18
N LEU A 132 -10.94 3.46 -21.68
CA LEU A 132 -12.17 3.94 -22.35
C LEU A 132 -12.58 5.35 -21.90
N ASN A 133 -11.73 6.07 -21.17
CA ASN A 133 -12.03 7.42 -20.70
C ASN A 133 -11.90 8.45 -21.83
N ASP A 134 -13.02 8.90 -22.35
CA ASP A 134 -13.12 9.89 -23.43
C ASP A 134 -12.37 11.19 -23.15
N ALA A 135 -12.43 11.68 -21.89
CA ALA A 135 -11.79 12.93 -21.53
C ALA A 135 -10.26 12.78 -21.46
N LEU A 136 -9.78 11.64 -20.97
CA LEU A 136 -8.36 11.30 -21.02
C LEU A 136 -7.87 11.14 -22.46
N PHE A 137 -8.62 10.41 -23.28
CA PHE A 137 -8.32 10.24 -24.70
C PHE A 137 -8.21 11.58 -25.43
N LYS A 138 -9.14 12.50 -25.22
CA LYS A 138 -9.10 13.84 -25.83
C LYS A 138 -7.83 14.61 -25.44
N ARG A 139 -7.38 14.51 -24.20
CA ARG A 139 -6.14 15.14 -23.77
C ARG A 139 -4.91 14.52 -24.45
N VAL A 140 -4.84 13.19 -24.51
CA VAL A 140 -3.74 12.48 -25.19
C VAL A 140 -3.73 12.85 -26.67
N LYS A 141 -4.90 12.90 -27.33
CA LYS A 141 -5.02 13.28 -28.75
C LYS A 141 -4.48 14.70 -29.01
N VAL A 142 -4.78 15.67 -28.14
CA VAL A 142 -4.22 17.03 -28.27
C VAL A 142 -2.69 17.03 -28.21
N VAL A 143 -2.10 16.23 -27.29
CA VAL A 143 -0.64 16.10 -27.20
C VAL A 143 -0.09 15.52 -28.50
N TRP A 144 -0.70 14.44 -28.99
CA TRP A 144 -0.28 13.79 -30.25
C TRP A 144 -0.35 14.73 -31.47
N ASP A 145 -1.46 15.46 -31.62
CA ASP A 145 -1.66 16.34 -32.76
C ASP A 145 -0.69 17.54 -32.76
N ASN A 146 -0.20 17.95 -31.57
CA ASN A 146 0.79 19.04 -31.45
C ASN A 146 2.24 18.57 -31.66
N GLN A 147 2.52 17.27 -31.83
CA GLN A 147 3.86 16.75 -32.14
C GLN A 147 4.15 16.64 -33.64
N LYS A 148 3.14 16.93 -34.47
CA LYS A 148 3.27 16.99 -35.93
C LYS A 148 3.61 18.40 -36.37
#